data_71c25a21bce4eb878889d670dbe59486
#
_entry.id   71c25a21bce4eb878889d670dbe59486
#
_cell.length_a   1.000
_cell.length_b   1.000
_cell.length_c   1.000
_cell.angle_alpha   90.00
_cell.angle_beta   90.00
_cell.angle_gamma   90.00
#
_symmetry.space_group_name_H-M   'P 1'
#
loop_
_entity.id
_entity.type
_entity.pdbx_description
1 polymer ?
#
loop_
_entity_poly.entity_id
_entity_poly.type
_entity_poly.pdbx_seq_one_letter_code
_entity_poly.pdbx_strand_id
1 'polypeptide(L)'
;MVSNEELPAKEQLPFWAELGSRELAPLILSSANPAGGFPACASVLDLDSVRVASFDSPPAHLKRAWADVRRSDPGTYQLTFVSGTPLWISQRRQDSGLVLGDMVLFDVSHPFEGAVPDKGRHTQVVIMQLPREGLPLPPDKVHRLLAQPLSARTGMGAILARFMTTLDAYGPDCDPRDLSRLGAMALDLAGACLAQHLGGYEDLPAETRQQALLARVNAWR
;
A
#
# COMPACT_ATOMS: atom_id res chain seq x y z
N MET A 1 -15.67 -6.24 7.23
CA MET A 1 -15.83 -5.17 6.21
C MET A 1 -16.56 -4.00 6.85
N VAL A 2 -16.12 -2.77 6.58
CA VAL A 2 -16.71 -1.51 7.08
C VAL A 2 -17.05 -0.66 5.87
N SER A 3 -18.25 -0.05 5.85
CA SER A 3 -18.70 0.92 4.83
C SER A 3 -19.23 2.17 5.53
N ASN A 4 -19.17 3.31 4.86
CA ASN A 4 -19.70 4.57 5.36
C ASN A 4 -20.81 5.15 4.48
N GLU A 5 -21.39 4.36 3.60
CA GLU A 5 -22.44 4.82 2.65
C GLU A 5 -23.68 5.38 3.37
N GLU A 6 -23.97 4.90 4.58
CA GLU A 6 -25.09 5.38 5.39
C GLU A 6 -24.81 6.72 6.09
N LEU A 7 -23.54 7.17 6.15
CA LEU A 7 -23.19 8.43 6.78
C LEU A 7 -23.50 9.63 5.85
N PRO A 8 -23.87 10.78 6.43
CA PRO A 8 -23.97 12.02 5.68
C PRO A 8 -22.67 12.34 4.94
N ALA A 9 -22.73 12.85 3.71
CA ALA A 9 -21.56 13.10 2.85
C ALA A 9 -20.43 13.87 3.56
N LYS A 10 -20.76 14.86 4.39
CA LYS A 10 -19.79 15.66 5.16
C LYS A 10 -19.05 14.89 6.25
N GLU A 11 -19.56 13.74 6.68
CA GLU A 11 -19.00 12.91 7.74
C GLU A 11 -18.16 11.73 7.20
N GLN A 12 -18.33 11.42 5.90
CA GLN A 12 -17.70 10.27 5.26
C GLN A 12 -16.17 10.36 5.25
N LEU A 13 -15.62 11.48 4.80
CA LEU A 13 -14.16 11.66 4.74
C LEU A 13 -13.50 11.72 6.14
N PRO A 14 -14.04 12.47 7.13
CA PRO A 14 -13.57 12.43 8.50
C PRO A 14 -13.57 11.02 9.12
N PHE A 15 -14.61 10.24 8.87
CA PHE A 15 -14.71 8.85 9.32
C PHE A 15 -13.53 8.01 8.82
N TRP A 16 -13.17 8.09 7.53
CA TRP A 16 -12.05 7.36 6.96
C TRP A 16 -10.70 7.86 7.43
N ALA A 17 -10.54 9.16 7.65
CA ALA A 17 -9.33 9.73 8.20
C ALA A 17 -9.07 9.23 9.63
N GLU A 18 -10.10 9.10 10.45
CA GLU A 18 -10.02 8.55 11.80
C GLU A 18 -9.73 7.03 11.77
N LEU A 19 -10.49 6.27 10.99
CA LEU A 19 -10.30 4.82 10.86
C LEU A 19 -8.90 4.47 10.35
N GLY A 20 -8.45 5.14 9.28
CA GLY A 20 -7.12 4.93 8.72
C GLY A 20 -6.00 5.28 9.70
N SER A 21 -6.19 6.35 10.48
CA SER A 21 -5.25 6.75 11.53
C SER A 21 -5.12 5.72 12.65
N ARG A 22 -6.22 5.04 12.98
CA ARG A 22 -6.25 4.02 14.03
C ARG A 22 -5.71 2.68 13.54
N GLU A 23 -6.11 2.26 12.34
CA GLU A 23 -5.82 0.91 11.85
C GLU A 23 -4.47 0.82 11.11
N LEU A 24 -4.03 1.88 10.47
CA LEU A 24 -2.79 1.88 9.70
C LEU A 24 -1.75 2.85 10.30
N ALA A 25 -1.95 4.14 10.09
CA ALA A 25 -1.09 5.19 10.64
C ALA A 25 -1.76 6.57 10.47
N PRO A 26 -1.52 7.53 11.37
CA PRO A 26 -2.00 8.89 11.20
C PRO A 26 -1.52 9.51 9.89
N LEU A 27 -2.44 10.05 9.11
CA LEU A 27 -2.18 10.78 7.88
C LEU A 27 -3.31 11.78 7.60
N ILE A 28 -3.05 12.71 6.72
CA ILE A 28 -4.06 13.62 6.20
C ILE A 28 -4.66 12.99 4.94
N LEU A 29 -5.97 12.80 4.96
CA LEU A 29 -6.75 12.34 3.82
C LEU A 29 -7.56 13.51 3.26
N SER A 30 -7.51 13.75 1.96
CA SER A 30 -8.29 14.78 1.30
C SER A 30 -8.88 14.26 -0.01
N SER A 31 -10.03 14.80 -0.41
CA SER A 31 -10.70 14.49 -1.67
C SER A 31 -10.76 15.73 -2.55
N ALA A 32 -10.65 15.55 -3.86
CA ALA A 32 -10.84 16.61 -4.84
C ALA A 32 -12.30 17.13 -4.89
N ASN A 33 -13.24 16.28 -4.46
CA ASN A 33 -14.68 16.64 -4.42
C ASN A 33 -15.28 16.37 -3.03
N PRO A 34 -14.93 17.18 -2.00
CA PRO A 34 -15.43 16.97 -0.65
C PRO A 34 -16.95 17.17 -0.52
N ALA A 35 -17.58 17.97 -1.41
CA ALA A 35 -19.02 18.20 -1.40
C ALA A 35 -19.81 16.99 -1.93
N GLY A 36 -19.21 16.16 -2.78
CA GLY A 36 -19.81 14.94 -3.34
C GLY A 36 -19.80 13.75 -2.38
N GLY A 37 -19.21 13.93 -1.19
CA GLY A 37 -19.02 12.85 -0.23
C GLY A 37 -17.79 11.99 -0.55
N PHE A 38 -17.59 10.96 0.27
CA PHE A 38 -16.51 10.00 0.13
C PHE A 38 -16.99 8.59 0.48
N PRO A 39 -17.93 8.04 -0.34
CA PRO A 39 -18.42 6.68 -0.12
C PRO A 39 -17.30 5.68 -0.39
N ALA A 40 -16.94 4.92 0.61
CA ALA A 40 -15.85 3.98 0.53
C ALA A 40 -16.14 2.74 1.39
N CYS A 41 -15.41 1.67 1.12
CA CYS A 41 -15.41 0.50 1.98
C CYS A 41 -13.99 -0.01 2.23
N ALA A 42 -13.81 -0.67 3.36
CA ALA A 42 -12.55 -1.28 3.75
C ALA A 42 -12.76 -2.60 4.49
N SER A 43 -11.79 -3.46 4.42
CA SER A 43 -11.60 -4.57 5.33
C SER A 43 -10.28 -4.44 6.06
N VAL A 44 -10.19 -4.99 7.26
CA VAL A 44 -8.94 -5.11 8.01
C VAL A 44 -8.90 -6.51 8.62
N LEU A 45 -7.83 -7.22 8.36
CA LEU A 45 -7.54 -8.55 8.89
C LEU A 45 -6.23 -8.50 9.66
N ASP A 46 -6.30 -8.80 10.94
CA ASP A 46 -5.13 -8.91 11.80
C ASP A 46 -4.61 -10.35 11.79
N LEU A 47 -3.34 -10.53 11.46
CA LEU A 47 -2.66 -11.82 11.36
C LEU A 47 -1.56 -11.95 12.42
N ASP A 48 -1.70 -11.26 13.56
CA ASP A 48 -0.73 -11.18 14.64
C ASP A 48 0.52 -10.35 14.25
N SER A 49 1.44 -10.91 13.48
CA SER A 49 2.66 -10.22 13.05
C SER A 49 2.48 -9.30 11.84
N VAL A 50 1.43 -9.52 11.05
CA VAL A 50 1.14 -8.80 9.80
C VAL A 50 -0.32 -8.37 9.81
N ARG A 51 -0.61 -7.20 9.26
CA ARG A 51 -1.99 -6.76 9.03
C ARG A 51 -2.23 -6.60 7.54
N VAL A 52 -3.37 -7.11 7.06
CA VAL A 52 -3.84 -6.93 5.69
C VAL A 52 -5.07 -6.05 5.72
N ALA A 53 -5.10 -5.03 4.89
CA ALA A 53 -6.25 -4.15 4.73
C ALA A 53 -6.56 -3.94 3.26
N SER A 54 -7.83 -3.92 2.89
CA SER A 54 -8.25 -3.50 1.55
C SER A 54 -9.08 -2.23 1.63
N PHE A 55 -8.97 -1.42 0.58
CA PHE A 55 -9.74 -0.20 0.41
C PHE A 55 -10.30 -0.13 -1.00
N ASP A 56 -11.59 0.21 -1.09
CA ASP A 56 -12.26 0.66 -2.29
C ASP A 56 -12.80 2.07 -2.02
N SER A 57 -12.24 3.07 -2.68
CA SER A 57 -12.54 4.48 -2.38
C SER A 57 -12.53 5.36 -3.62
N PRO A 58 -13.24 6.50 -3.57
CA PRO A 58 -13.09 7.56 -4.57
C PRO A 58 -11.65 8.09 -4.63
N PRO A 59 -11.35 8.90 -5.68
CA PRO A 59 -10.07 9.60 -5.78
C PRO A 59 -9.73 10.38 -4.52
N ALA A 60 -8.52 10.21 -4.03
CA ALA A 60 -8.05 10.78 -2.79
C ALA A 60 -6.59 11.18 -2.86
N HIS A 61 -6.21 12.12 -2.02
CA HIS A 61 -4.84 12.49 -1.75
C HIS A 61 -4.51 12.19 -0.29
N LEU A 62 -3.39 11.49 -0.08
CA LEU A 62 -2.90 11.06 1.22
C LEU A 62 -1.57 11.76 1.49
N LYS A 63 -1.41 12.29 2.69
CA LYS A 63 -0.16 12.92 3.11
C LYS A 63 0.16 12.56 4.55
N ARG A 64 1.33 12.01 4.76
CA ARG A 64 1.91 11.78 6.07
C ARG A 64 3.13 12.67 6.25
N ALA A 65 3.08 13.56 7.20
CA ALA A 65 4.16 14.51 7.51
C ALA A 65 4.97 14.06 8.74
N TRP A 66 6.11 14.70 9.00
CA TRP A 66 6.89 14.44 10.21
C TRP A 66 6.10 14.66 11.51
N ALA A 67 5.11 15.56 11.52
CA ALA A 67 4.24 15.75 12.67
C ALA A 67 3.42 14.48 12.97
N ASP A 68 2.93 13.80 11.93
CA ASP A 68 2.16 12.56 12.04
C ASP A 68 3.04 11.38 12.48
N VAL A 69 4.27 11.30 11.97
CA VAL A 69 5.26 10.30 12.38
C VAL A 69 5.58 10.46 13.88
N ARG A 70 5.82 11.70 14.36
CA ARG A 70 6.08 11.95 15.79
C ARG A 70 4.89 11.65 16.68
N ARG A 71 3.66 11.76 16.16
CA ARG A 71 2.43 11.46 16.91
C ARG A 71 2.22 9.95 17.08
N SER A 72 2.53 9.18 16.06
CA SER A 72 2.45 7.72 16.09
C SER A 72 3.32 7.13 14.97
N ASP A 73 4.25 6.28 15.36
CA ASP A 73 5.08 5.49 14.45
C ASP A 73 4.87 4.00 14.74
N PRO A 74 4.16 3.27 13.87
CA PRO A 74 3.94 1.85 14.05
C PRO A 74 5.18 0.99 13.78
N GLY A 75 6.30 1.56 13.28
CA GLY A 75 7.51 0.82 12.96
C GLY A 75 7.33 -0.19 11.82
N THR A 76 6.48 0.13 10.83
CA THR A 76 6.13 -0.80 9.75
C THR A 76 6.52 -0.27 8.37
N TYR A 77 6.73 -1.20 7.44
CA TYR A 77 6.58 -0.94 6.02
C TYR A 77 5.14 -1.21 5.58
N GLN A 78 4.68 -0.50 4.57
CA GLN A 78 3.44 -0.83 3.87
C GLN A 78 3.76 -1.29 2.46
N LEU A 79 3.33 -2.49 2.11
CA LEU A 79 3.34 -3.03 0.76
C LEU A 79 1.93 -2.92 0.19
N THR A 80 1.74 -2.05 -0.80
CA THR A 80 0.44 -1.80 -1.42
C THR A 80 0.39 -2.43 -2.79
N PHE A 81 -0.59 -3.27 -3.03
CA PHE A 81 -0.94 -3.85 -4.34
C PHE A 81 -2.07 -3.04 -4.98
N VAL A 82 -1.88 -2.62 -6.23
CA VAL A 82 -2.86 -1.85 -7.02
C VAL A 82 -3.71 -2.82 -7.83
N SER A 83 -4.96 -3.00 -7.40
CA SER A 83 -5.94 -3.87 -8.06
C SER A 83 -7.01 -3.11 -8.85
N GLY A 84 -7.02 -1.79 -8.79
CA GLY A 84 -7.96 -0.91 -9.46
C GLY A 84 -7.31 0.20 -10.27
N THR A 85 -7.76 1.43 -10.07
CA THR A 85 -7.28 2.62 -10.77
C THR A 85 -5.80 2.91 -10.44
N PRO A 86 -5.01 3.37 -11.42
CA PRO A 86 -3.63 3.80 -11.20
C PRO A 86 -3.52 4.82 -10.07
N LEU A 87 -2.43 4.76 -9.34
CA LEU A 87 -2.12 5.73 -8.27
C LEU A 87 -0.67 6.21 -8.36
N TRP A 88 -0.39 7.30 -7.67
CA TRP A 88 0.94 7.88 -7.55
C TRP A 88 1.37 7.90 -6.09
N ILE A 89 2.65 7.69 -5.83
CA ILE A 89 3.26 7.80 -4.51
C ILE A 89 4.62 8.47 -4.58
N SER A 90 4.93 9.26 -3.57
CA SER A 90 6.22 9.93 -3.38
C SER A 90 6.75 9.67 -1.98
N GLN A 91 7.99 9.21 -1.88
CA GLN A 91 8.72 9.10 -0.64
C GLN A 91 10.22 9.30 -0.89
N ARG A 92 10.93 10.03 0.01
CA ARG A 92 12.38 10.22 -0.03
C ARG A 92 12.90 10.77 -1.38
N ARG A 93 12.15 11.69 -2.03
CA ARG A 93 12.44 12.26 -3.37
C ARG A 93 12.35 11.24 -4.50
N GLN A 94 11.71 10.11 -4.25
CA GLN A 94 11.39 9.11 -5.25
C GLN A 94 9.89 9.19 -5.54
N ASP A 95 9.54 9.46 -6.79
CA ASP A 95 8.18 9.57 -7.28
C ASP A 95 7.86 8.39 -8.18
N SER A 96 6.72 7.76 -7.98
CA SER A 96 6.33 6.60 -8.78
C SER A 96 4.86 6.60 -9.13
N GLY A 97 4.60 6.47 -10.43
CA GLY A 97 3.29 6.11 -10.96
C GLY A 97 3.12 4.60 -10.97
N LEU A 98 2.02 4.13 -10.46
CA LEU A 98 1.67 2.72 -10.33
C LEU A 98 0.44 2.43 -11.14
N VAL A 99 0.45 1.33 -11.85
CA VAL A 99 -0.70 0.86 -12.64
C VAL A 99 -1.22 -0.47 -12.09
N LEU A 100 -2.38 -0.89 -12.58
CA LEU A 100 -2.95 -2.20 -12.24
C LEU A 100 -1.91 -3.32 -12.35
N GLY A 101 -1.77 -4.10 -11.29
CA GLY A 101 -0.80 -5.19 -11.21
C GLY A 101 0.61 -4.75 -10.80
N ASP A 102 0.78 -3.54 -10.30
CA ASP A 102 2.00 -3.11 -9.61
C ASP A 102 1.80 -3.19 -8.09
N MET A 103 2.90 -3.36 -7.40
CA MET A 103 3.02 -3.15 -5.95
C MET A 103 3.99 -1.99 -5.68
N VAL A 104 3.88 -1.40 -4.51
CA VAL A 104 4.85 -0.42 -4.00
C VAL A 104 5.08 -0.64 -2.52
N LEU A 105 6.34 -0.54 -2.11
CA LEU A 105 6.74 -0.54 -0.72
C LEU A 105 7.05 0.89 -0.27
N PHE A 106 6.58 1.28 0.91
CA PHE A 106 6.97 2.53 1.54
C PHE A 106 7.10 2.40 3.06
N ASP A 107 7.89 3.28 3.64
CA ASP A 107 8.23 3.27 5.06
C ASP A 107 7.31 4.24 5.81
N VAL A 108 6.45 3.72 6.69
CA VAL A 108 5.49 4.51 7.46
C VAL A 108 6.18 5.38 8.53
N SER A 109 7.42 5.05 8.93
CA SER A 109 8.24 5.86 9.84
C SER A 109 8.87 7.10 9.18
N HIS A 110 8.54 7.36 7.91
CA HIS A 110 8.99 8.53 7.16
C HIS A 110 7.82 9.20 6.44
N PRO A 111 7.90 10.51 6.19
CA PRO A 111 6.91 11.21 5.39
C PRO A 111 6.73 10.60 4.01
N PHE A 112 5.49 10.57 3.56
CA PHE A 112 5.13 10.17 2.19
C PHE A 112 3.88 10.93 1.73
N GLU A 113 3.67 10.93 0.44
CA GLU A 113 2.52 11.51 -0.22
C GLU A 113 2.04 10.56 -1.30
N GLY A 114 0.73 10.40 -1.44
CA GLY A 114 0.12 9.54 -2.44
C GLY A 114 -1.16 10.15 -2.97
N ALA A 115 -1.48 9.86 -4.21
CA ALA A 115 -2.70 10.32 -4.84
C ALA A 115 -3.29 9.29 -5.80
N VAL A 116 -4.59 9.20 -5.77
CA VAL A 116 -5.40 8.57 -6.82
C VAL A 116 -5.93 9.70 -7.69
N PRO A 117 -5.56 9.77 -8.99
CA PRO A 117 -6.01 10.82 -9.89
C PRO A 117 -7.53 10.82 -10.01
N ASP A 118 -8.13 12.01 -10.07
CA ASP A 118 -9.57 12.17 -10.32
C ASP A 118 -9.90 11.85 -11.78
N LYS A 119 -10.19 10.57 -12.03
CA LYS A 119 -10.73 10.08 -13.32
C LYS A 119 -12.14 9.51 -13.14
N GLY A 120 -12.82 9.89 -12.05
CA GLY A 120 -14.20 9.49 -11.76
C GLY A 120 -14.40 8.00 -11.48
N ARG A 121 -13.33 7.25 -11.20
CA ARG A 121 -13.39 5.83 -10.87
C ARG A 121 -12.86 5.60 -9.47
N HIS A 122 -13.50 4.69 -8.75
CA HIS A 122 -12.98 4.16 -7.50
C HIS A 122 -11.64 3.46 -7.74
N THR A 123 -10.78 3.53 -6.75
CA THR A 123 -9.55 2.72 -6.71
C THR A 123 -9.72 1.59 -5.72
N GLN A 124 -9.09 0.47 -6.06
CA GLN A 124 -9.00 -0.68 -5.17
C GLN A 124 -7.52 -0.96 -4.90
N VAL A 125 -7.20 -1.08 -3.64
CA VAL A 125 -5.85 -1.45 -3.19
C VAL A 125 -5.94 -2.49 -2.08
N VAL A 126 -4.95 -3.37 -2.04
CA VAL A 126 -4.73 -4.26 -0.89
C VAL A 126 -3.38 -3.89 -0.28
N ILE A 127 -3.40 -3.59 1.00
CA ILE A 127 -2.23 -3.15 1.77
C ILE A 127 -1.83 -4.27 2.73
N MET A 128 -0.55 -4.57 2.79
CA MET A 128 0.05 -5.43 3.80
C MET A 128 1.01 -4.60 4.65
N GLN A 129 0.75 -4.50 5.95
CA GLN A 129 1.67 -3.90 6.92
C GLN A 129 2.64 -4.97 7.41
N LEU A 130 3.92 -4.71 7.22
CA LEU A 130 5.02 -5.60 7.56
C LEU A 130 5.84 -4.96 8.69
N PRO A 131 6.04 -5.64 9.83
CA PRO A 131 6.91 -5.13 10.89
C PRO A 131 8.34 -5.00 10.35
N ARG A 132 8.99 -3.88 10.61
CA ARG A 132 10.35 -3.62 10.10
C ARG A 132 11.36 -4.64 10.62
N GLU A 133 11.24 -4.99 11.91
CA GLU A 133 12.12 -5.96 12.56
C GLU A 133 11.86 -7.41 12.14
N GLY A 134 10.65 -7.70 11.65
CA GLY A 134 10.26 -9.04 11.21
C GLY A 134 10.62 -9.35 9.75
N LEU A 135 10.94 -8.34 8.95
CA LEU A 135 11.27 -8.55 7.54
C LEU A 135 12.70 -9.14 7.43
N PRO A 136 12.88 -10.32 6.78
CA PRO A 136 14.18 -10.99 6.73
C PRO A 136 15.14 -10.38 5.68
N LEU A 137 15.24 -9.05 5.68
CA LEU A 137 16.07 -8.28 4.74
C LEU A 137 16.78 -7.12 5.46
N PRO A 138 18.05 -6.84 5.14
CA PRO A 138 18.76 -5.70 5.68
C PRO A 138 18.03 -4.37 5.35
N PRO A 139 17.88 -3.45 6.31
CA PRO A 139 17.16 -2.20 6.11
C PRO A 139 17.69 -1.33 4.96
N ASP A 140 19.00 -1.29 4.75
CA ASP A 140 19.64 -0.57 3.65
C ASP A 140 19.21 -1.10 2.27
N LYS A 141 19.03 -2.42 2.14
CA LYS A 141 18.50 -3.04 0.92
C LYS A 141 17.02 -2.74 0.75
N VAL A 142 16.21 -2.86 1.80
CA VAL A 142 14.78 -2.50 1.75
C VAL A 142 14.59 -1.05 1.32
N HIS A 143 15.42 -0.13 1.83
CA HIS A 143 15.36 1.28 1.48
C HIS A 143 15.56 1.56 -0.03
N ARG A 144 16.20 0.67 -0.76
CA ARG A 144 16.40 0.80 -2.23
C ARG A 144 15.12 0.48 -3.01
N LEU A 145 14.17 -0.22 -2.40
CA LEU A 145 12.88 -0.57 -3.01
C LEU A 145 11.77 0.43 -2.67
N LEU A 146 12.02 1.36 -1.71
CA LEU A 146 10.98 2.30 -1.29
C LEU A 146 10.54 3.20 -2.44
N ALA A 147 9.23 3.35 -2.56
CA ALA A 147 8.56 4.09 -3.62
C ALA A 147 8.99 3.67 -5.04
N GLN A 148 9.44 2.41 -5.22
CA GLN A 148 9.71 1.83 -6.53
C GLN A 148 8.53 0.96 -6.95
N PRO A 149 8.12 0.99 -8.23
CA PRO A 149 7.13 0.06 -8.72
C PRO A 149 7.71 -1.35 -8.77
N LEU A 150 7.04 -2.27 -8.10
CA LEU A 150 7.36 -3.69 -8.05
C LEU A 150 6.31 -4.44 -8.87
N SER A 151 6.72 -5.21 -9.87
CA SER A 151 5.78 -5.95 -10.72
C SER A 151 5.14 -7.10 -9.95
N ALA A 152 3.81 -7.12 -9.92
CA ALA A 152 3.01 -8.23 -9.39
C ALA A 152 2.34 -9.05 -10.49
N ARG A 153 2.84 -8.98 -11.74
CA ARG A 153 2.22 -9.67 -12.89
C ARG A 153 2.78 -11.06 -13.12
N THR A 154 3.99 -11.32 -12.66
CA THR A 154 4.68 -12.60 -12.87
C THR A 154 5.49 -13.02 -11.65
N GLY A 155 5.86 -14.29 -11.58
CA GLY A 155 6.76 -14.84 -10.55
C GLY A 155 6.26 -14.63 -9.12
N MET A 156 7.19 -14.36 -8.21
CA MET A 156 6.89 -14.17 -6.78
C MET A 156 5.97 -13.00 -6.53
N GLY A 157 6.06 -11.92 -7.32
CA GLY A 157 5.16 -10.78 -7.20
C GLY A 157 3.69 -11.16 -7.47
N ALA A 158 3.43 -11.97 -8.51
CA ALA A 158 2.09 -12.45 -8.81
C ALA A 158 1.55 -13.40 -7.72
N ILE A 159 2.41 -14.26 -7.17
CA ILE A 159 2.04 -15.16 -6.08
C ILE A 159 1.69 -14.34 -4.83
N LEU A 160 2.51 -13.37 -4.47
CA LEU A 160 2.26 -12.50 -3.31
C LEU A 160 0.97 -11.70 -3.48
N ALA A 161 0.74 -11.08 -4.64
CA ALA A 161 -0.49 -10.32 -4.90
C ALA A 161 -1.74 -11.21 -4.79
N ARG A 162 -1.68 -12.43 -5.32
CA ARG A 162 -2.78 -13.40 -5.17
C ARG A 162 -2.98 -13.83 -3.73
N PHE A 163 -1.90 -14.02 -2.99
CA PHE A 163 -1.97 -14.34 -1.57
C PHE A 163 -2.61 -13.20 -0.77
N MET A 164 -2.20 -11.94 -1.00
CA MET A 164 -2.80 -10.77 -0.37
C MET A 164 -4.30 -10.65 -0.64
N THR A 165 -4.72 -10.80 -1.90
CA THR A 165 -6.14 -10.74 -2.27
C THR A 165 -6.93 -11.93 -1.74
N THR A 166 -6.32 -13.10 -1.61
CA THR A 166 -6.95 -14.29 -1.02
C THR A 166 -7.13 -14.13 0.49
N LEU A 167 -6.15 -13.56 1.18
CA LEU A 167 -6.26 -13.24 2.61
C LEU A 167 -7.39 -12.23 2.87
N ASP A 168 -7.50 -11.19 2.04
CA ASP A 168 -8.59 -10.22 2.16
C ASP A 168 -9.97 -10.86 1.99
N ALA A 169 -10.11 -11.74 1.00
CA ALA A 169 -11.39 -12.36 0.65
C ALA A 169 -11.83 -13.47 1.62
N TYR A 170 -10.91 -14.29 2.10
CA TYR A 170 -11.22 -15.53 2.85
C TYR A 170 -10.63 -15.58 4.25
N GLY A 171 -9.69 -14.70 4.56
CA GLY A 171 -9.08 -14.64 5.89
C GLY A 171 -10.08 -14.44 7.04
N PRO A 172 -11.13 -13.61 6.88
CA PRO A 172 -12.15 -13.46 7.91
C PRO A 172 -12.87 -14.75 8.32
N ASP A 173 -12.90 -15.76 7.43
CA ASP A 173 -13.55 -17.05 7.68
C ASP A 173 -12.60 -18.11 8.27
N CYS A 174 -11.30 -17.78 8.41
CA CYS A 174 -10.30 -18.70 8.96
C CYS A 174 -10.41 -18.85 10.48
N ASP A 175 -10.00 -20.01 10.99
CA ASP A 175 -9.84 -20.19 12.44
C ASP A 175 -8.77 -19.22 12.99
N PRO A 176 -9.02 -18.54 14.12
CA PRO A 176 -8.04 -17.63 14.73
C PRO A 176 -6.65 -18.22 14.94
N ARG A 177 -6.55 -19.55 15.15
CA ARG A 177 -5.26 -20.25 15.28
C ARG A 177 -4.46 -20.30 13.98
N ASP A 178 -5.13 -20.23 12.82
CA ASP A 178 -4.49 -20.24 11.52
C ASP A 178 -4.06 -18.84 11.09
N LEU A 179 -4.67 -17.78 11.63
CA LEU A 179 -4.33 -16.40 11.29
C LEU A 179 -2.86 -16.07 11.59
N SER A 180 -2.35 -16.48 12.76
CA SER A 180 -0.93 -16.28 13.12
C SER A 180 0.03 -17.01 12.16
N ARG A 181 -0.33 -18.23 11.73
CA ARG A 181 0.45 -18.98 10.72
C ARG A 181 0.43 -18.30 9.37
N LEU A 182 -0.74 -17.81 8.96
CA LEU A 182 -0.88 -17.04 7.70
C LEU A 182 -0.08 -15.74 7.76
N GLY A 183 0.03 -15.10 8.92
CA GLY A 183 0.88 -13.93 9.13
C GLY A 183 2.37 -14.24 8.94
N ALA A 184 2.87 -15.34 9.50
CA ALA A 184 4.23 -15.78 9.29
C ALA A 184 4.51 -16.09 7.81
N MET A 185 3.61 -16.81 7.14
CA MET A 185 3.72 -17.10 5.70
C MET A 185 3.68 -15.82 4.85
N ALA A 186 2.87 -14.83 5.22
CA ALA A 186 2.81 -13.53 4.55
C ALA A 186 4.15 -12.80 4.63
N LEU A 187 4.79 -12.81 5.80
CA LEU A 187 6.08 -12.16 6.04
C LEU A 187 7.20 -12.84 5.23
N ASP A 188 7.25 -14.17 5.24
CA ASP A 188 8.22 -14.95 4.47
C ASP A 188 8.06 -14.71 2.96
N LEU A 189 6.83 -14.75 2.46
CA LEU A 189 6.53 -14.55 1.05
C LEU A 189 6.85 -13.11 0.61
N ALA A 190 6.53 -12.10 1.43
CA ALA A 190 6.90 -10.72 1.18
C ALA A 190 8.42 -10.54 1.14
N GLY A 191 9.15 -11.13 2.11
CA GLY A 191 10.61 -11.12 2.14
C GLY A 191 11.23 -11.72 0.89
N ALA A 192 10.76 -12.89 0.46
CA ALA A 192 11.24 -13.57 -0.75
C ALA A 192 10.93 -12.76 -2.03
N CYS A 193 9.75 -12.15 -2.12
CA CYS A 193 9.37 -11.27 -3.23
C CYS A 193 10.26 -10.03 -3.31
N LEU A 194 10.50 -9.36 -2.19
CA LEU A 194 11.35 -8.18 -2.13
C LEU A 194 12.82 -8.52 -2.44
N ALA A 195 13.32 -9.66 -1.96
CA ALA A 195 14.66 -10.16 -2.28
C ALA A 195 14.85 -10.39 -3.79
N GLN A 196 13.85 -10.97 -4.46
CA GLN A 196 13.89 -11.15 -5.92
C GLN A 196 13.97 -9.81 -6.66
N HIS A 197 13.22 -8.80 -6.22
CA HIS A 197 13.26 -7.48 -6.84
C HIS A 197 14.62 -6.79 -6.62
N LEU A 198 15.29 -7.03 -5.50
CA LEU A 198 16.65 -6.55 -5.24
C LEU A 198 17.67 -7.18 -6.19
N GLY A 199 17.64 -8.50 -6.39
CA GLY A 199 18.51 -9.19 -7.35
C GLY A 199 18.30 -8.69 -8.77
N GLY A 200 17.07 -8.64 -9.23
CA GLY A 200 16.74 -8.12 -10.56
C GLY A 200 17.07 -6.64 -10.76
N TYR A 201 17.10 -5.84 -9.69
CA TYR A 201 17.46 -4.43 -9.74
C TYR A 201 18.98 -4.21 -9.79
N GLU A 202 19.76 -5.10 -9.19
CA GLU A 202 21.24 -5.07 -9.23
C GLU A 202 21.77 -5.43 -10.62
N ASP A 203 21.08 -6.30 -11.35
CA ASP A 203 21.47 -6.77 -12.68
C ASP A 203 21.12 -5.80 -13.82
N LEU A 204 20.32 -4.76 -13.58
CA LEU A 204 19.95 -3.78 -14.61
C LEU A 204 21.01 -2.68 -14.75
N PRO A 205 21.48 -2.35 -15.98
CA PRO A 205 22.30 -1.17 -16.23
C PRO A 205 21.63 0.13 -15.74
N ALA A 206 22.43 1.06 -15.22
CA ALA A 206 21.91 2.33 -14.67
C ALA A 206 21.02 3.11 -15.66
N GLU A 207 21.37 3.09 -16.94
CA GLU A 207 20.62 3.71 -18.02
C GLU A 207 19.23 3.10 -18.22
N THR A 208 19.13 1.76 -18.13
CA THR A 208 17.84 1.05 -18.26
C THR A 208 16.91 1.33 -17.07
N ARG A 209 17.48 1.52 -15.88
CA ARG A 209 16.73 1.92 -14.68
C ARG A 209 16.13 3.33 -14.85
N GLN A 210 16.88 4.26 -15.41
CA GLN A 210 16.46 5.64 -15.65
C GLN A 210 15.42 5.74 -16.78
N GLN A 211 15.57 4.96 -17.85
CA GLN A 211 14.61 4.90 -18.96
C GLN A 211 13.26 4.30 -18.55
N ALA A 212 13.26 3.25 -17.71
CA ALA A 212 12.04 2.67 -17.17
C ALA A 212 11.25 3.67 -16.31
N LEU A 213 11.96 4.53 -15.56
CA LEU A 213 11.37 5.61 -14.76
C LEU A 213 10.73 6.68 -15.66
N LEU A 214 11.45 7.15 -16.69
CA LEU A 214 10.98 8.17 -17.62
C LEU A 214 9.77 7.71 -18.45
N ALA A 215 9.77 6.46 -18.91
CA ALA A 215 8.65 5.89 -19.66
C ALA A 215 7.36 5.84 -18.81
N ARG A 216 7.48 5.61 -17.50
CA ARG A 216 6.35 5.60 -16.56
C ARG A 216 5.82 6.98 -16.25
N VAL A 217 6.69 7.98 -16.08
CA VAL A 217 6.28 9.38 -15.88
C VAL A 217 5.52 9.91 -17.09
N ASN A 218 5.94 9.53 -18.31
CA ASN A 218 5.27 9.95 -19.54
C ASN A 218 3.91 9.27 -19.79
N ALA A 219 3.67 8.11 -19.22
CA ALA A 219 2.37 7.44 -19.29
C ALA A 219 1.29 8.12 -18.43
N TRP A 220 1.65 9.12 -17.61
CA TRP A 220 0.77 9.88 -16.72
C TRP A 220 0.37 11.26 -17.26
N ARG A 221 0.91 11.70 -18.41
CA ARG A 221 0.49 12.89 -19.14
C ARG A 221 -0.57 12.53 -20.18
#